data_da99b5eb4e189770efc28ae66492f2ff
#
_entry.id   da99b5eb4e189770efc28ae66492f2ff
#
_cell.length_a   1.000
_cell.length_b   1.000
_cell.length_c   1.000
_cell.angle_alpha   90.00
_cell.angle_beta   90.00
_cell.angle_gamma   90.00
#
_symmetry.space_group_name_H-M   'P 1'
#
loop_
_entity.id
_entity.type
_entity.pdbx_description
1 polymer ?
#
loop_
_entity_poly.entity_id
_entity_poly.type
_entity_poly.pdbx_seq_one_letter_code
_entity_poly.pdbx_strand_id
1 'polypeptide(L)'
;MTSEPIKSPSSSVATANNVLLVVDAESLLAKYPTPSLDAENPTTISDEFIYIASGTDTVKNDSKLTLTTSNGKTFHIRGRTVSLIAEHNVVFYNMTVGDSQVLSPPKLQVSSGLTVPAPDPENPTQPGSHLADDHYWECTHLNPGVAACELSFMLVNQSCEVVGYFSWEVQVTLSAGLPGLKS
;
A
#
# COMPACT_ATOMS: atom_id res chain seq x y z
N MET A 1 36.06 -36.07 8.82
CA MET A 1 35.41 -35.04 8.02
C MET A 1 34.20 -34.60 8.79
N THR A 2 34.35 -33.52 9.51
CA THR A 2 33.29 -32.95 10.36
C THR A 2 32.53 -31.89 9.55
N SER A 3 31.28 -32.20 9.25
CA SER A 3 30.39 -31.23 8.58
C SER A 3 29.97 -30.14 9.57
N GLU A 4 30.39 -28.92 9.34
CA GLU A 4 29.84 -27.76 10.07
C GLU A 4 28.36 -27.52 9.67
N PRO A 5 27.49 -27.23 10.64
CA PRO A 5 26.10 -26.90 10.31
C PRO A 5 26.02 -25.51 9.63
N ILE A 6 25.40 -25.47 8.47
CA ILE A 6 25.10 -24.25 7.75
C ILE A 6 24.16 -23.38 8.63
N LYS A 7 24.72 -22.31 9.17
CA LYS A 7 24.00 -21.34 9.96
C LYS A 7 23.09 -20.56 9.00
N SER A 8 21.79 -20.88 9.00
CA SER A 8 20.78 -20.09 8.31
C SER A 8 20.83 -18.65 8.80
N PRO A 9 20.88 -17.64 7.92
CA PRO A 9 20.77 -16.26 8.35
C PRO A 9 19.37 -16.05 8.94
N SER A 10 19.28 -15.86 10.25
CA SER A 10 18.07 -15.36 10.88
C SER A 10 17.91 -13.88 10.50
N SER A 11 17.35 -13.64 9.35
CA SER A 11 16.80 -12.34 9.00
C SER A 11 15.60 -12.12 9.91
N SER A 12 15.79 -11.38 10.99
CA SER A 12 14.68 -10.75 11.68
C SER A 12 14.11 -9.70 10.72
N VAL A 13 13.18 -10.12 9.88
CA VAL A 13 12.36 -9.20 9.10
C VAL A 13 11.66 -8.33 10.14
N ALA A 14 12.10 -7.08 10.28
CA ALA A 14 11.37 -6.09 11.05
C ALA A 14 9.96 -6.07 10.43
N THR A 15 8.95 -6.50 11.19
CA THR A 15 7.57 -6.54 10.73
C THR A 15 7.12 -5.09 10.51
N ALA A 16 7.24 -4.61 9.27
CA ALA A 16 6.65 -3.36 8.89
C ALA A 16 5.11 -3.55 8.89
N ASN A 17 4.39 -2.56 9.42
CA ASN A 17 2.94 -2.57 9.30
C ASN A 17 2.58 -2.35 7.82
N ASN A 18 1.85 -3.29 7.24
CA ASN A 18 1.40 -3.19 5.86
C ASN A 18 -0.03 -2.65 5.80
N VAL A 19 -0.22 -1.67 4.94
CA VAL A 19 -1.53 -1.09 4.60
C VAL A 19 -1.76 -1.34 3.12
N LEU A 20 -2.90 -1.95 2.81
CA LEU A 20 -3.35 -2.13 1.43
C LEU A 20 -4.55 -1.22 1.18
N LEU A 21 -4.43 -0.37 0.18
CA LEU A 21 -5.52 0.43 -0.37
C LEU A 21 -6.09 -0.30 -1.58
N VAL A 22 -7.37 -0.63 -1.52
CA VAL A 22 -8.07 -1.31 -2.62
C VAL A 22 -9.00 -0.31 -3.27
N VAL A 23 -8.74 0.01 -4.54
CA VAL A 23 -9.51 0.98 -5.33
C VAL A 23 -10.57 0.25 -6.15
N ASP A 24 -11.83 0.66 -6.02
CA ASP A 24 -12.92 0.24 -6.91
C ASP A 24 -12.88 1.09 -8.19
N ALA A 25 -12.04 0.67 -9.14
CA ALA A 25 -11.75 1.42 -10.34
C ALA A 25 -12.98 1.57 -11.23
N GLU A 26 -13.82 0.54 -11.32
CA GLU A 26 -15.00 0.51 -12.17
C GLU A 26 -16.07 1.50 -11.67
N SER A 27 -16.37 1.46 -10.36
CA SER A 27 -17.30 2.42 -9.75
C SER A 27 -16.76 3.84 -9.81
N LEU A 28 -15.46 4.02 -9.62
CA LEU A 28 -14.79 5.32 -9.71
C LEU A 28 -14.91 5.91 -11.12
N LEU A 29 -14.61 5.15 -12.16
CA LEU A 29 -14.72 5.59 -13.55
C LEU A 29 -16.18 5.81 -13.98
N ALA A 30 -17.13 5.03 -13.46
CA ALA A 30 -18.55 5.26 -13.68
C ALA A 30 -19.03 6.59 -13.07
N LYS A 31 -18.49 6.96 -11.89
CA LYS A 31 -18.81 8.24 -11.24
C LYS A 31 -18.13 9.44 -11.89
N TYR A 32 -16.89 9.25 -12.35
CA TYR A 32 -16.06 10.28 -12.98
C TYR A 32 -15.72 9.85 -14.42
N PRO A 33 -16.67 9.96 -15.38
CA PRO A 33 -16.48 9.42 -16.74
C PRO A 33 -15.47 10.21 -17.58
N THR A 34 -15.11 11.42 -17.14
CA THR A 34 -14.10 12.27 -17.78
C THR A 34 -13.11 12.77 -16.72
N PRO A 35 -12.30 11.88 -16.14
CA PRO A 35 -11.34 12.28 -15.12
C PRO A 35 -10.21 13.12 -15.74
N SER A 36 -9.47 13.83 -14.91
CA SER A 36 -8.29 14.57 -15.36
C SER A 36 -7.26 13.64 -16.00
N LEU A 37 -6.67 14.06 -17.10
CA LEU A 37 -5.48 13.44 -17.72
C LEU A 37 -4.19 14.23 -17.42
N ASP A 38 -4.27 15.19 -16.48
CA ASP A 38 -3.15 15.98 -16.01
C ASP A 38 -2.75 15.54 -14.59
N ALA A 39 -1.53 15.03 -14.44
CA ALA A 39 -1.00 14.55 -13.17
C ALA A 39 -0.82 15.67 -12.13
N GLU A 40 -0.65 16.92 -12.58
CA GLU A 40 -0.50 18.08 -11.69
C GLU A 40 -1.85 18.58 -11.16
N ASN A 41 -2.94 18.23 -11.84
CA ASN A 41 -4.31 18.62 -11.50
C ASN A 41 -5.23 17.39 -11.48
N PRO A 42 -5.02 16.43 -10.58
CA PRO A 42 -5.83 15.20 -10.51
C PRO A 42 -7.25 15.48 -10.09
N THR A 43 -8.18 14.61 -10.45
CA THR A 43 -9.57 14.65 -9.99
C THR A 43 -9.62 14.24 -8.52
N THR A 44 -10.04 15.15 -7.64
CA THR A 44 -10.25 14.84 -6.21
C THR A 44 -11.49 13.96 -6.03
N ILE A 45 -11.34 12.89 -5.26
CA ILE A 45 -12.39 11.90 -5.02
C ILE A 45 -12.77 11.80 -3.55
N SER A 46 -13.98 11.27 -3.30
CA SER A 46 -14.47 10.91 -1.98
C SER A 46 -14.04 9.49 -1.58
N ASP A 47 -14.29 9.14 -0.30
CA ASP A 47 -13.82 7.90 0.33
C ASP A 47 -14.47 6.63 -0.23
N GLU A 48 -15.64 6.74 -0.84
CA GLU A 48 -16.50 5.62 -1.22
C GLU A 48 -15.86 4.61 -2.20
N PHE A 49 -14.74 4.99 -2.85
CA PHE A 49 -14.06 4.17 -3.85
C PHE A 49 -12.79 3.50 -3.33
N ILE A 50 -12.39 3.78 -2.08
CA ILE A 50 -11.15 3.25 -1.51
C ILE A 50 -11.43 2.49 -0.22
N TYR A 51 -11.01 1.24 -0.20
CA TYR A 51 -11.08 0.38 0.98
C TYR A 51 -9.70 0.25 1.60
N ILE A 52 -9.60 0.47 2.91
CA ILE A 52 -8.36 0.34 3.65
C ILE A 52 -8.33 -1.02 4.34
N ALA A 53 -7.31 -1.81 4.08
CA ALA A 53 -7.03 -3.05 4.79
C ALA A 53 -5.66 -2.94 5.49
N SER A 54 -5.65 -3.14 6.80
CA SER A 54 -4.42 -3.17 7.60
C SER A 54 -4.42 -4.39 8.52
N GLY A 55 -3.24 -4.80 8.97
CA GLY A 55 -3.10 -6.01 9.83
C GLY A 55 -3.76 -5.89 11.21
N THR A 56 -4.18 -4.69 11.61
CA THR A 56 -4.78 -4.40 12.93
C THR A 56 -6.26 -4.04 12.87
N ASP A 57 -6.78 -3.73 11.69
CA ASP A 57 -8.16 -3.26 11.51
C ASP A 57 -8.93 -4.08 10.46
N THR A 58 -10.24 -4.13 10.64
CA THR A 58 -11.16 -4.61 9.60
C THR A 58 -11.11 -3.67 8.39
N VAL A 59 -11.40 -4.22 7.21
CA VAL A 59 -11.53 -3.43 5.98
C VAL A 59 -12.56 -2.32 6.19
N LYS A 60 -12.16 -1.09 5.96
CA LYS A 60 -12.99 0.11 6.11
C LYS A 60 -13.05 0.86 4.79
N ASN A 61 -14.18 1.51 4.57
CA ASN A 61 -14.41 2.45 3.49
C ASN A 61 -14.64 3.83 4.12
N ASP A 62 -13.57 4.37 4.70
CA ASP A 62 -13.53 5.73 5.24
C ASP A 62 -12.10 6.30 5.08
N SER A 63 -11.97 7.62 5.12
CA SER A 63 -10.68 8.31 5.03
C SER A 63 -9.90 8.32 6.35
N LYS A 64 -10.05 7.30 7.19
CA LYS A 64 -9.40 7.22 8.51
C LYS A 64 -8.61 5.93 8.65
N LEU A 65 -7.31 6.06 8.69
CA LEU A 65 -6.38 4.98 8.98
C LEU A 65 -5.84 5.14 10.40
N THR A 66 -6.09 4.15 11.26
CA THR A 66 -5.52 4.12 12.61
C THR A 66 -4.43 3.05 12.66
N LEU A 67 -3.22 3.45 13.00
CA LEU A 67 -2.08 2.55 13.16
C LEU A 67 -1.59 2.59 14.60
N THR A 68 -1.56 1.43 15.27
CA THR A 68 -0.94 1.27 16.59
C THR A 68 0.46 0.70 16.40
N THR A 69 1.45 1.56 16.50
CA THR A 69 2.85 1.17 16.28
C THR A 69 3.78 2.01 17.15
N SER A 70 4.99 1.51 17.37
CA SER A 70 5.99 2.24 18.17
C SER A 70 6.70 3.30 17.32
N ASN A 71 7.15 4.38 17.97
CA ASN A 71 8.00 5.39 17.33
C ASN A 71 9.21 4.74 16.66
N GLY A 72 9.57 5.24 15.49
CA GLY A 72 10.67 4.72 14.68
C GLY A 72 10.33 3.48 13.86
N LYS A 73 9.10 2.95 13.95
CA LYS A 73 8.66 1.84 13.09
C LYS A 73 8.15 2.37 11.76
N THR A 74 8.45 1.63 10.71
CA THR A 74 7.97 1.92 9.35
C THR A 74 6.65 1.24 9.07
N PHE A 75 5.89 1.79 8.16
CA PHE A 75 4.76 1.13 7.53
C PHE A 75 4.79 1.36 6.01
N HIS A 76 4.20 0.42 5.30
CA HIS A 76 4.20 0.39 3.85
C HIS A 76 2.77 0.51 3.34
N ILE A 77 2.52 1.46 2.44
CA ILE A 77 1.23 1.65 1.78
C ILE A 77 1.34 1.13 0.35
N ARG A 78 0.49 0.18 0.01
CA ARG A 78 0.35 -0.41 -1.33
C ARG A 78 -1.02 -0.15 -1.91
N GLY A 79 -1.11 -0.07 -3.22
CA GLY A 79 -2.38 0.03 -3.94
C GLY A 79 -2.66 -1.19 -4.81
N ARG A 80 -3.93 -1.58 -4.86
CA ARG A 80 -4.46 -2.57 -5.81
C ARG A 80 -5.86 -2.16 -6.21
N THR A 81 -6.34 -2.64 -7.35
CA THR A 81 -7.74 -2.51 -7.73
C THR A 81 -8.54 -3.74 -7.32
N VAL A 82 -9.86 -3.63 -7.24
CA VAL A 82 -10.75 -4.78 -6.96
C VAL A 82 -10.65 -5.81 -8.08
N SER A 83 -10.60 -5.36 -9.34
CA SER A 83 -10.45 -6.22 -10.52
C SER A 83 -9.02 -6.78 -10.68
N LEU A 84 -8.08 -6.35 -9.84
CA LEU A 84 -6.66 -6.70 -9.93
C LEU A 84 -6.08 -6.31 -11.29
N ILE A 85 -5.59 -7.29 -12.05
CA ILE A 85 -4.98 -7.07 -13.37
C ILE A 85 -5.96 -7.20 -14.54
N ALA A 86 -7.26 -7.46 -14.26
CA ALA A 86 -8.21 -7.86 -15.32
C ALA A 86 -8.59 -6.70 -16.24
N GLU A 87 -8.86 -5.51 -15.68
CA GLU A 87 -9.34 -4.37 -16.46
C GLU A 87 -8.50 -3.12 -16.23
N HIS A 88 -8.38 -2.68 -14.97
CA HIS A 88 -7.60 -1.52 -14.60
C HIS A 88 -6.63 -1.82 -13.47
N ASN A 89 -5.48 -1.17 -13.49
CA ASN A 89 -4.51 -1.18 -12.41
C ASN A 89 -4.37 0.22 -11.81
N VAL A 90 -4.05 0.29 -10.50
CA VAL A 90 -3.77 1.53 -9.80
C VAL A 90 -2.27 1.67 -9.55
N VAL A 91 -1.74 2.87 -9.80
CA VAL A 91 -0.37 3.23 -9.44
C VAL A 91 -0.40 4.52 -8.63
N PHE A 92 -0.05 4.44 -7.34
CA PHE A 92 0.12 5.62 -6.49
C PHE A 92 1.46 6.28 -6.83
N TYR A 93 1.41 7.43 -7.52
CA TYR A 93 2.60 8.10 -8.03
C TYR A 93 3.10 9.24 -7.14
N ASN A 94 2.25 9.75 -6.24
CA ASN A 94 2.63 10.78 -5.29
C ASN A 94 1.95 10.55 -3.93
N MET A 95 2.66 10.93 -2.86
CA MET A 95 2.12 10.96 -1.51
C MET A 95 2.72 12.15 -0.76
N THR A 96 1.89 12.94 -0.11
CA THR A 96 2.30 14.06 0.76
C THR A 96 1.79 13.84 2.17
N VAL A 97 2.49 14.43 3.14
CA VAL A 97 2.16 14.38 4.58
C VAL A 97 2.07 15.80 5.11
N GLY A 98 0.92 16.15 5.68
CA GLY A 98 0.67 17.49 6.21
C GLY A 98 1.41 17.79 7.52
N ASP A 99 1.73 16.77 8.33
CA ASP A 99 2.47 16.93 9.60
C ASP A 99 3.72 16.06 9.64
N SER A 100 4.85 16.66 9.32
CA SER A 100 6.16 16.02 9.34
C SER A 100 6.71 15.73 10.75
N GLN A 101 6.05 16.18 11.82
CA GLN A 101 6.39 15.80 13.18
C GLN A 101 5.77 14.47 13.59
N VAL A 102 4.67 14.08 12.97
CA VAL A 102 3.95 12.82 13.22
C VAL A 102 4.49 11.71 12.32
N LEU A 103 4.65 12.00 11.03
CA LEU A 103 5.12 11.07 10.01
C LEU A 103 6.35 11.62 9.28
N SER A 104 7.30 10.74 8.96
CA SER A 104 8.40 11.10 8.05
C SER A 104 7.87 11.45 6.65
N PRO A 105 8.61 12.25 5.88
CA PRO A 105 8.35 12.38 4.46
C PRO A 105 8.26 10.99 3.80
N PRO A 106 7.22 10.74 2.96
CA PRO A 106 7.05 9.45 2.31
C PRO A 106 8.14 9.20 1.27
N LYS A 107 8.51 7.92 1.11
CA LYS A 107 9.50 7.48 0.13
C LYS A 107 8.92 6.38 -0.73
N LEU A 108 8.95 6.56 -2.05
CA LEU A 108 8.61 5.49 -2.98
C LEU A 108 9.72 4.45 -3.00
N GLN A 109 9.35 3.20 -2.75
CA GLN A 109 10.23 2.04 -2.84
C GLN A 109 9.77 1.15 -4.00
N VAL A 110 10.71 0.71 -4.82
CA VAL A 110 10.47 -0.22 -5.92
C VAL A 110 11.45 -1.39 -5.78
N SER A 111 10.91 -2.59 -5.70
CA SER A 111 11.68 -3.83 -5.62
C SER A 111 11.39 -4.68 -6.85
N SER A 112 12.38 -4.86 -7.71
CA SER A 112 12.21 -5.58 -8.96
C SER A 112 12.62 -7.04 -8.84
N GLY A 113 11.99 -7.89 -9.67
CA GLY A 113 12.35 -9.29 -9.83
C GLY A 113 12.10 -10.16 -8.60
N LEU A 114 11.09 -9.85 -7.81
CA LEU A 114 10.70 -10.66 -6.67
C LEU A 114 10.05 -11.96 -7.14
N THR A 115 10.42 -13.07 -6.50
CA THR A 115 9.74 -14.36 -6.74
C THR A 115 8.40 -14.36 -6.04
N VAL A 116 7.32 -14.41 -6.83
CA VAL A 116 5.94 -14.43 -6.35
C VAL A 116 5.37 -15.83 -6.56
N PRO A 117 4.78 -16.45 -5.53
CA PRO A 117 4.10 -17.73 -5.68
C PRO A 117 2.92 -17.63 -6.64
N ALA A 118 2.73 -18.65 -7.46
CA ALA A 118 1.60 -18.80 -8.35
C ALA A 118 1.09 -20.25 -8.30
N PRO A 119 -0.20 -20.51 -8.54
CA PRO A 119 -0.68 -21.88 -8.69
C PRO A 119 -0.07 -22.51 -9.96
N ASP A 120 0.30 -23.78 -9.86
CA ASP A 120 0.59 -24.59 -11.05
C ASP A 120 -0.75 -25.08 -11.62
N PRO A 121 -1.11 -24.74 -12.86
CA PRO A 121 -2.42 -25.12 -13.42
C PRO A 121 -2.56 -26.64 -13.59
N GLU A 122 -1.48 -27.40 -13.75
CA GLU A 122 -1.49 -28.85 -13.88
C GLU A 122 -1.52 -29.55 -12.50
N ASN A 123 -0.94 -28.90 -11.47
CA ASN A 123 -0.93 -29.42 -10.10
C ASN A 123 -1.14 -28.28 -9.08
N PRO A 124 -2.38 -27.83 -8.85
CA PRO A 124 -2.67 -26.69 -7.98
C PRO A 124 -2.25 -26.84 -6.50
N THR A 125 -1.93 -28.06 -6.07
CA THR A 125 -1.43 -28.34 -4.71
C THR A 125 0.07 -28.08 -4.57
N GLN A 126 0.77 -27.87 -5.66
CA GLN A 126 2.18 -27.48 -5.67
C GLN A 126 2.32 -26.06 -6.23
N PRO A 127 2.88 -25.12 -5.45
CA PRO A 127 3.03 -23.76 -5.93
C PRO A 127 4.12 -23.67 -6.99
N GLY A 128 3.78 -23.05 -8.10
CA GLY A 128 4.75 -22.49 -9.04
C GLY A 128 5.21 -21.11 -8.59
N SER A 129 5.97 -20.43 -9.43
CA SER A 129 6.39 -19.06 -9.18
C SER A 129 6.59 -18.27 -10.47
N HIS A 130 6.45 -16.95 -10.37
CA HIS A 130 6.85 -16.02 -11.43
C HIS A 130 7.60 -14.84 -10.82
N LEU A 131 8.29 -14.07 -11.66
CA LEU A 131 8.94 -12.84 -11.24
C LEU A 131 7.95 -11.68 -11.38
N ALA A 132 7.89 -10.82 -10.36
CA ALA A 132 7.09 -9.60 -10.38
C ALA A 132 7.81 -8.49 -9.62
N ASP A 133 7.45 -7.25 -9.94
CA ASP A 133 7.92 -6.08 -9.20
C ASP A 133 6.89 -5.72 -8.13
N ASP A 134 7.37 -5.24 -6.97
CA ASP A 134 6.55 -4.64 -5.93
C ASP A 134 6.93 -3.18 -5.74
N HIS A 135 5.95 -2.33 -5.51
CA HIS A 135 6.17 -0.94 -5.18
C HIS A 135 5.25 -0.51 -4.04
N TYR A 136 5.77 0.37 -3.18
CA TYR A 136 5.03 0.88 -2.03
C TYR A 136 5.59 2.22 -1.57
N TRP A 137 4.76 2.98 -0.89
CA TRP A 137 5.17 4.15 -0.17
C TRP A 137 5.55 3.77 1.26
N GLU A 138 6.76 4.16 1.69
CA GLU A 138 7.27 3.93 3.03
C GLU A 138 7.19 5.22 3.84
N CYS A 139 6.62 5.13 5.04
CA CYS A 139 6.60 6.19 6.04
C CYS A 139 7.10 5.65 7.39
N THR A 140 7.67 6.53 8.21
CA THR A 140 8.10 6.19 9.57
C THR A 140 7.26 6.96 10.58
N HIS A 141 6.77 6.26 11.61
CA HIS A 141 6.12 6.86 12.76
C HIS A 141 7.15 7.63 13.59
N LEU A 142 7.01 8.93 13.69
CA LEU A 142 7.91 9.80 14.46
C LEU A 142 7.34 10.10 15.85
N ASN A 143 6.10 10.56 15.92
CA ASN A 143 5.41 10.84 17.19
C ASN A 143 3.92 10.44 17.09
N PRO A 144 3.27 10.12 18.22
CA PRO A 144 1.82 9.95 18.27
C PRO A 144 1.11 11.22 17.83
N GLY A 145 0.04 11.07 17.08
CA GLY A 145 -0.73 12.20 16.55
C GLY A 145 -1.59 11.85 15.37
N VAL A 146 -2.11 12.85 14.70
CA VAL A 146 -2.90 12.73 13.48
C VAL A 146 -2.22 13.54 12.39
N ALA A 147 -1.99 12.92 11.24
CA ALA A 147 -1.48 13.58 10.05
C ALA A 147 -2.46 13.39 8.89
N ALA A 148 -2.82 14.47 8.21
CA ALA A 148 -3.47 14.39 6.91
C ALA A 148 -2.44 13.95 5.87
N CYS A 149 -2.79 12.97 5.06
CA CYS A 149 -1.97 12.51 3.95
C CYS A 149 -2.78 12.62 2.66
N GLU A 150 -2.19 13.18 1.62
CA GLU A 150 -2.78 13.16 0.29
C GLU A 150 -2.05 12.15 -0.57
N LEU A 151 -2.80 11.26 -1.19
CA LEU A 151 -2.29 10.26 -2.12
C LEU A 151 -2.82 10.57 -3.51
N SER A 152 -1.92 10.72 -4.47
CA SER A 152 -2.27 10.86 -5.88
C SER A 152 -1.98 9.56 -6.62
N PHE A 153 -2.92 9.13 -7.43
CA PHE A 153 -2.80 7.89 -8.18
C PHE A 153 -3.33 8.03 -9.61
N MET A 154 -2.85 7.17 -10.46
CA MET A 154 -3.40 6.98 -11.81
C MET A 154 -4.05 5.61 -11.92
N LEU A 155 -5.13 5.55 -12.68
CA LEU A 155 -5.65 4.31 -13.22
C LEU A 155 -5.08 4.10 -14.61
N VAL A 156 -4.63 2.88 -14.87
CA VAL A 156 -4.09 2.48 -16.17
C VAL A 156 -4.84 1.25 -16.68
N ASN A 157 -5.04 1.18 -18.01
CA ASN A 157 -5.63 0.03 -18.66
C ASN A 157 -4.59 -1.11 -18.88
N GLN A 158 -5.01 -2.20 -19.49
CA GLN A 158 -4.15 -3.35 -19.79
C GLN A 158 -2.98 -3.03 -20.73
N SER A 159 -3.07 -1.93 -21.50
CA SER A 159 -1.99 -1.45 -22.37
C SER A 159 -1.04 -0.48 -21.66
N CYS A 160 -1.17 -0.33 -20.34
CA CYS A 160 -0.46 0.65 -19.52
C CYS A 160 -0.71 2.12 -19.94
N GLU A 161 -1.85 2.40 -20.57
CA GLU A 161 -2.27 3.75 -20.89
C GLU A 161 -3.07 4.34 -19.72
N VAL A 162 -2.78 5.60 -19.37
CA VAL A 162 -3.48 6.29 -18.29
C VAL A 162 -4.91 6.62 -18.72
N VAL A 163 -5.88 6.20 -17.91
CA VAL A 163 -7.30 6.51 -18.11
C VAL A 163 -7.80 7.63 -17.21
N GLY A 164 -7.05 7.98 -16.16
CA GLY A 164 -7.34 9.12 -15.31
C GLY A 164 -6.36 9.27 -14.16
N TYR A 165 -6.16 10.52 -13.72
CA TYR A 165 -5.44 10.90 -12.52
C TYR A 165 -6.41 11.33 -11.43
N PHE A 166 -6.17 10.85 -10.21
CA PHE A 166 -7.03 11.06 -9.05
C PHE A 166 -6.22 11.45 -7.83
N SER A 167 -6.83 12.20 -6.91
CA SER A 167 -6.28 12.46 -5.57
C SER A 167 -7.30 12.13 -4.49
N TRP A 168 -6.79 11.66 -3.37
CA TRP A 168 -7.58 11.28 -2.21
C TRP A 168 -6.85 11.65 -0.92
N GLU A 169 -7.58 12.21 0.04
CA GLU A 169 -7.04 12.56 1.35
C GLU A 169 -7.43 11.51 2.40
N VAL A 170 -6.48 11.11 3.22
CA VAL A 170 -6.68 10.19 4.34
C VAL A 170 -6.07 10.76 5.62
N GLN A 171 -6.80 10.66 6.72
CA GLN A 171 -6.29 10.99 8.05
C GLN A 171 -5.62 9.77 8.68
N VAL A 172 -4.32 9.84 8.89
CA VAL A 172 -3.55 8.80 9.56
C VAL A 172 -3.40 9.15 11.03
N THR A 173 -4.01 8.34 11.89
CA THR A 173 -3.88 8.45 13.35
C THR A 173 -2.83 7.45 13.84
N LEU A 174 -1.80 7.95 14.49
CA LEU A 174 -0.76 7.16 15.11
C LEU A 174 -0.91 7.17 16.61
N SER A 175 -1.05 6.00 17.19
CA SER A 175 -1.07 5.82 18.66
C SER A 175 0.18 5.09 19.11
N ALA A 176 0.72 5.51 20.27
CA ALA A 176 1.81 4.79 20.89
C ALA A 176 1.33 3.38 21.26
N GLY A 177 2.02 2.36 20.76
CA GLY A 177 1.83 1.00 21.26
C GLY A 177 2.10 0.96 22.75
N LEU A 178 1.22 0.34 23.55
CA LEU A 178 1.45 0.17 24.97
C LEU A 178 2.80 -0.55 25.17
N PRO A 179 3.72 0.02 25.98
CA PRO A 179 4.96 -0.68 26.30
C PRO A 179 4.61 -1.89 27.18
N GLY A 180 4.76 -3.10 26.61
CA GLY A 180 4.93 -4.32 27.41
C GLY A 180 3.66 -5.05 27.82
N LEU A 181 3.03 -5.76 26.89
CA LEU A 181 2.52 -7.11 27.18
C LEU A 181 3.32 -8.07 26.33
N LYS A 182 4.35 -8.67 26.96
CA LYS A 182 4.98 -9.88 26.42
C LYS A 182 3.94 -10.99 26.54
N SER A 183 3.46 -11.49 25.41
CA SER A 183 2.79 -12.77 25.32
C SER A 183 3.80 -13.89 25.31
#